data_3b1f540c4cd7ee3bcdaffbc79e9c2bb7
#
_entry.id   3b1f540c4cd7ee3bcdaffbc79e9c2bb7
#
_cell.length_a   1.000
_cell.length_b   1.000
_cell.length_c   1.000
_cell.angle_alpha   90.00
_cell.angle_beta   90.00
_cell.angle_gamma   90.00
#
_symmetry.space_group_name_H-M   'P 1'
#
loop_
_entity.id
_entity.type
_entity.pdbx_description
1 polymer ?
#
loop_
_entity_poly.entity_id
_entity_poly.type
_entity_poly.pdbx_seq_one_letter_code
_entity_poly.pdbx_strand_id
1 'polypeptide(L)'
;GVCRFIQGDGETGQALINNVDALCFTGSVKTGKLVYKSGAENFIPIYAELGGKDPVIITENADPKESAKIVLRASVQATGQACQSIERVYVHESIADNFKTELVQLAKAVTLNYPNIREGHIGPLIFDKQADIIESHINDAKEKGAEILSGGSIENHGGGKWVLPTVIGNVDHSMLVMMEET
;
A
#
# COMPACT_ATOMS: atom_id res chain seq x y z
N GLY A 1 -10.69 27.01 -22.91
CA GLY A 1 -11.50 25.79 -22.72
C GLY A 1 -11.82 25.58 -21.27
N VAL A 2 -12.83 24.79 -20.97
CA VAL A 2 -13.29 24.53 -19.60
C VAL A 2 -12.36 23.56 -18.84
N CYS A 3 -11.63 22.72 -19.57
CA CYS A 3 -10.69 21.75 -19.03
C CYS A 3 -9.37 21.76 -19.80
N ARG A 4 -8.27 21.62 -19.07
CA ARG A 4 -6.91 21.51 -19.65
C ARG A 4 -6.13 20.44 -18.92
N PHE A 5 -5.34 19.67 -19.65
CA PHE A 5 -4.33 18.76 -19.11
C PHE A 5 -2.95 19.42 -19.18
N ILE A 6 -2.23 19.36 -18.07
CA ILE A 6 -0.85 19.82 -17.95
C ILE A 6 -0.02 18.64 -17.46
N GLN A 7 1.08 18.35 -18.13
CA GLN A 7 2.04 17.33 -17.72
C GLN A 7 3.30 18.00 -17.19
N GLY A 8 3.90 17.42 -16.18
CA GLY A 8 5.13 17.89 -15.57
C GLY A 8 5.40 17.19 -14.24
N ASP A 9 6.43 17.65 -13.58
CA ASP A 9 6.87 17.20 -12.27
C ASP A 9 6.46 18.17 -11.14
N GLY A 10 7.16 18.11 -10.01
CA GLY A 10 6.89 18.95 -8.85
C GLY A 10 6.98 20.46 -9.11
N GLU A 11 7.84 20.91 -10.04
CA GLU A 11 7.96 22.33 -10.39
C GLU A 11 6.70 22.82 -11.12
N THR A 12 6.17 21.99 -12.02
CA THR A 12 4.90 22.25 -12.72
C THR A 12 3.74 22.31 -11.74
N GLY A 13 3.69 21.37 -10.78
CA GLY A 13 2.69 21.36 -9.71
C GLY A 13 2.77 22.61 -8.84
N GLN A 14 3.97 23.05 -8.48
CA GLN A 14 4.19 24.26 -7.70
C GLN A 14 3.74 25.52 -8.46
N ALA A 15 4.04 25.59 -9.75
CA ALA A 15 3.60 26.70 -10.60
C ALA A 15 2.05 26.73 -10.70
N LEU A 16 1.40 25.57 -10.74
CA LEU A 16 -0.06 25.48 -10.78
C LEU A 16 -0.70 26.07 -9.52
N ILE A 17 -0.17 25.80 -8.32
CA ILE A 17 -0.70 26.28 -7.04
C ILE A 17 -0.80 27.82 -7.05
N ASN A 18 0.15 28.50 -7.66
CA ASN A 18 0.18 29.96 -7.73
C ASN A 18 -0.84 30.56 -8.71
N ASN A 19 -1.56 29.75 -9.47
CA ASN A 19 -2.43 30.18 -10.56
C ASN A 19 -3.86 29.59 -10.48
N VAL A 20 -4.28 29.09 -9.32
CA VAL A 20 -5.60 28.49 -9.10
C VAL A 20 -6.28 29.07 -7.86
N ASP A 21 -7.60 29.03 -7.82
CA ASP A 21 -8.41 29.50 -6.70
C ASP A 21 -8.65 28.42 -5.63
N ALA A 22 -8.45 27.13 -5.98
CA ALA A 22 -8.54 25.98 -5.10
C ALA A 22 -7.78 24.83 -5.70
N LEU A 23 -7.27 23.89 -4.89
CA LEU A 23 -6.53 22.72 -5.35
C LEU A 23 -7.06 21.44 -4.71
N CYS A 24 -7.31 20.42 -5.54
CA CYS A 24 -7.43 19.03 -5.11
C CYS A 24 -6.13 18.30 -5.39
N PHE A 25 -5.55 17.68 -4.39
CA PHE A 25 -4.27 16.97 -4.48
C PHE A 25 -4.44 15.52 -4.06
N THR A 26 -3.90 14.60 -4.84
CA THR A 26 -3.76 13.19 -4.47
C THR A 26 -2.29 12.80 -4.54
N GLY A 27 -1.76 12.19 -3.48
CA GLY A 27 -0.37 11.77 -3.44
C GLY A 27 0.13 11.46 -2.03
N SER A 28 1.46 11.39 -1.86
CA SER A 28 2.05 11.05 -0.57
C SER A 28 1.83 12.11 0.50
N VAL A 29 1.78 11.70 1.77
CA VAL A 29 1.70 12.60 2.94
C VAL A 29 2.84 13.64 2.92
N LYS A 30 4.05 13.21 2.54
CA LYS A 30 5.23 14.10 2.44
C LYS A 30 4.98 15.23 1.43
N THR A 31 4.51 14.90 0.24
CA THR A 31 4.20 15.90 -0.80
C THR A 31 3.00 16.74 -0.41
N GLY A 32 1.96 16.14 0.18
CA GLY A 32 0.78 16.85 0.67
C GLY A 32 1.12 17.97 1.67
N LYS A 33 2.06 17.74 2.58
CA LYS A 33 2.54 18.77 3.52
C LYS A 33 3.14 19.98 2.78
N LEU A 34 3.90 19.74 1.71
CA LEU A 34 4.45 20.83 0.88
C LEU A 34 3.34 21.58 0.14
N VAL A 35 2.37 20.86 -0.42
CA VAL A 35 1.21 21.43 -1.10
C VAL A 35 0.38 22.29 -0.15
N TYR A 36 0.09 21.81 1.07
CA TYR A 36 -0.62 22.59 2.08
C TYR A 36 0.12 23.87 2.48
N LYS A 37 1.44 23.77 2.64
CA LYS A 37 2.28 24.93 2.95
C LYS A 37 2.17 26.00 1.84
N SER A 38 2.32 25.57 0.59
CA SER A 38 2.22 26.49 -0.55
C SER A 38 0.81 27.03 -0.73
N GLY A 39 -0.23 26.23 -0.50
CA GLY A 39 -1.61 26.71 -0.52
C GLY A 39 -1.89 27.77 0.54
N ALA A 40 -1.34 27.61 1.74
CA ALA A 40 -1.46 28.61 2.80
C ALA A 40 -0.77 29.94 2.43
N GLU A 41 0.40 29.89 1.81
CA GLU A 41 1.11 31.08 1.31
C GLU A 41 0.31 31.82 0.25
N ASN A 42 -0.48 31.12 -0.57
CA ASN A 42 -1.37 31.69 -1.61
C ASN A 42 -2.81 31.92 -1.12
N PHE A 43 -3.12 31.59 0.13
CA PHE A 43 -4.43 31.71 0.74
C PHE A 43 -5.58 31.01 -0.01
N ILE A 44 -5.28 29.83 -0.59
CA ILE A 44 -6.25 29.02 -1.31
C ILE A 44 -6.64 27.74 -0.53
N PRO A 45 -7.87 27.25 -0.67
CA PRO A 45 -8.26 25.97 -0.07
C PRO A 45 -7.58 24.80 -0.75
N ILE A 46 -7.11 23.83 0.07
CA ILE A 46 -6.52 22.57 -0.38
C ILE A 46 -7.40 21.42 0.10
N TYR A 47 -7.77 20.54 -0.83
CA TYR A 47 -8.44 19.26 -0.57
C TYR A 47 -7.45 18.15 -0.89
N ALA A 48 -7.03 17.38 0.11
CA ALA A 48 -6.00 16.38 -0.08
C ALA A 48 -6.49 14.97 0.23
N GLU A 49 -6.26 14.08 -0.72
CA GLU A 49 -6.34 12.63 -0.59
C GLU A 49 -4.91 12.09 -0.54
N LEU A 50 -4.54 11.49 0.57
CA LEU A 50 -3.17 11.09 0.86
C LEU A 50 -3.07 9.56 1.02
N GLY A 51 -1.85 9.08 1.23
CA GLY A 51 -1.63 7.68 1.54
C GLY A 51 -2.13 7.27 2.93
N GLY A 52 -2.14 5.98 3.18
CA GLY A 52 -2.64 5.39 4.41
C GLY A 52 -1.78 4.23 4.91
N LYS A 53 -2.16 3.71 6.07
CA LYS A 53 -1.72 2.44 6.65
C LYS A 53 -2.96 1.79 7.26
N ASP A 54 -3.84 1.32 6.38
CA ASP A 54 -5.21 0.99 6.73
C ASP A 54 -5.31 -0.25 7.62
N PRO A 55 -5.97 -0.16 8.78
CA PRO A 55 -6.15 -1.28 9.69
C PRO A 55 -7.46 -2.02 9.42
N VAL A 56 -7.46 -3.32 9.69
CA VAL A 56 -8.66 -4.11 9.90
C VAL A 56 -8.65 -4.75 11.28
N ILE A 57 -9.79 -4.79 11.94
CA ILE A 57 -9.99 -5.46 13.23
C ILE A 57 -10.91 -6.65 13.03
N ILE A 58 -10.45 -7.84 13.40
CA ILE A 58 -11.19 -9.10 13.30
C ILE A 58 -11.53 -9.57 14.72
N THR A 59 -12.81 -9.54 15.04
CA THR A 59 -13.31 -9.87 16.37
C THR A 59 -13.48 -11.38 16.57
N GLU A 60 -13.64 -11.83 17.80
CA GLU A 60 -13.75 -13.24 18.16
C GLU A 60 -14.90 -14.01 17.48
N ASN A 61 -15.96 -13.30 17.09
CA ASN A 61 -17.15 -13.88 16.45
C ASN A 61 -17.05 -13.94 14.92
N ALA A 62 -15.96 -13.45 14.34
CA ALA A 62 -15.76 -13.48 12.89
C ALA A 62 -15.35 -14.89 12.43
N ASP A 63 -15.79 -15.28 11.23
CA ASP A 63 -15.31 -16.51 10.59
C ASP A 63 -13.88 -16.29 10.08
N PRO A 64 -12.87 -17.04 10.55
CA PRO A 64 -11.48 -16.84 10.18
C PRO A 64 -11.21 -17.00 8.68
N LYS A 65 -11.89 -17.95 8.04
CA LYS A 65 -11.71 -18.27 6.62
C LYS A 65 -12.30 -17.20 5.70
N GLU A 66 -13.51 -16.75 5.99
CA GLU A 66 -14.12 -15.67 5.23
C GLU A 66 -13.38 -14.35 5.47
N SER A 67 -12.97 -14.07 6.69
CA SER A 67 -12.15 -12.92 7.03
C SER A 67 -10.82 -12.91 6.28
N ALA A 68 -10.12 -14.04 6.17
CA ALA A 68 -8.87 -14.17 5.44
C ALA A 68 -9.04 -13.88 3.94
N LYS A 69 -10.14 -14.33 3.32
CA LYS A 69 -10.46 -14.04 1.91
C LYS A 69 -10.69 -12.55 1.68
N ILE A 70 -11.47 -11.92 2.57
CA ILE A 70 -11.78 -10.48 2.48
C ILE A 70 -10.50 -9.67 2.65
N VAL A 71 -9.70 -9.97 3.66
CA VAL A 71 -8.44 -9.30 3.94
C VAL A 71 -7.48 -9.43 2.76
N LEU A 72 -7.24 -10.66 2.28
CA LEU A 72 -6.35 -10.84 1.13
C LEU A 72 -6.81 -10.02 -0.07
N ARG A 73 -8.10 -10.11 -0.43
CA ARG A 73 -8.63 -9.35 -1.56
C ARG A 73 -8.42 -7.84 -1.39
N ALA A 74 -8.71 -7.31 -0.20
CA ALA A 74 -8.59 -5.88 0.08
C ALA A 74 -7.12 -5.41 0.14
N SER A 75 -6.19 -6.31 0.52
CA SER A 75 -4.76 -6.01 0.55
C SER A 75 -4.08 -6.06 -0.83
N VAL A 76 -4.56 -6.94 -1.76
CA VAL A 76 -3.89 -7.15 -3.04
C VAL A 76 -4.63 -6.55 -4.24
N GLN A 77 -5.79 -5.94 -4.04
CA GLN A 77 -6.50 -5.23 -5.09
C GLN A 77 -5.60 -4.13 -5.66
N ALA A 78 -5.55 -3.98 -6.99
CA ALA A 78 -4.60 -3.12 -7.70
C ALA A 78 -3.12 -3.40 -7.32
N THR A 79 -2.81 -4.66 -7.00
CA THR A 79 -1.49 -5.09 -6.51
C THR A 79 -1.09 -4.42 -5.18
N GLY A 80 -2.07 -4.07 -4.33
CA GLY A 80 -1.85 -3.33 -3.08
C GLY A 80 -1.51 -1.85 -3.25
N GLN A 81 -1.44 -1.35 -4.48
CA GLN A 81 -1.01 0.00 -4.81
C GLN A 81 -2.17 1.01 -4.75
N ALA A 82 -2.88 1.04 -3.63
CA ALA A 82 -4.00 1.95 -3.41
C ALA A 82 -4.01 2.45 -1.96
N CYS A 83 -4.35 3.73 -1.76
CA CYS A 83 -4.37 4.37 -0.45
C CYS A 83 -5.27 3.69 0.59
N GLN A 84 -6.29 2.95 0.15
CA GLN A 84 -7.21 2.18 1.01
C GLN A 84 -6.86 0.69 1.10
N SER A 85 -5.70 0.24 0.62
CA SER A 85 -5.28 -1.15 0.77
C SER A 85 -5.10 -1.50 2.24
N ILE A 86 -5.63 -2.66 2.66
CA ILE A 86 -5.44 -3.13 4.03
C ILE A 86 -3.99 -3.58 4.21
N GLU A 87 -3.30 -2.94 5.15
CA GLU A 87 -1.91 -3.22 5.43
C GLU A 87 -1.65 -3.71 6.86
N ARG A 88 -2.58 -3.44 7.80
CA ARG A 88 -2.49 -3.89 9.20
C ARG A 88 -3.70 -4.71 9.58
N VAL A 89 -3.46 -5.88 10.18
CA VAL A 89 -4.52 -6.80 10.58
C VAL A 89 -4.41 -7.10 12.07
N TYR A 90 -5.43 -6.69 12.83
CA TYR A 90 -5.56 -6.95 14.26
C TYR A 90 -6.60 -8.03 14.46
N VAL A 91 -6.18 -9.17 14.96
CA VAL A 91 -7.05 -10.36 15.11
C VAL A 91 -7.19 -10.73 16.57
N HIS A 92 -8.42 -11.01 17.00
CA HIS A 92 -8.65 -11.51 18.35
C HIS A 92 -7.90 -12.83 18.58
N GLU A 93 -7.25 -12.97 19.73
CA GLU A 93 -6.34 -14.09 20.04
C GLU A 93 -6.97 -15.48 19.86
N SER A 94 -8.26 -15.63 20.18
CA SER A 94 -8.97 -16.92 20.10
C SER A 94 -9.09 -17.48 18.69
N ILE A 95 -8.99 -16.66 17.66
CA ILE A 95 -9.10 -17.07 16.24
C ILE A 95 -7.84 -16.76 15.43
N ALA A 96 -6.82 -16.16 16.03
CA ALA A 96 -5.65 -15.65 15.35
C ALA A 96 -4.88 -16.72 14.58
N ASP A 97 -4.65 -17.90 15.16
CA ASP A 97 -3.90 -18.98 14.51
C ASP A 97 -4.65 -19.57 13.31
N ASN A 98 -5.97 -19.73 13.43
CA ASN A 98 -6.81 -20.20 12.33
C ASN A 98 -6.81 -19.18 11.19
N PHE A 99 -7.03 -17.89 11.51
CA PHE A 99 -6.99 -16.81 10.54
C PHE A 99 -5.63 -16.72 9.83
N LYS A 100 -4.53 -16.75 10.58
CA LYS A 100 -3.16 -16.72 10.06
C LYS A 100 -2.91 -17.87 9.09
N THR A 101 -3.32 -19.08 9.44
CA THR A 101 -3.19 -20.27 8.59
C THR A 101 -3.92 -20.10 7.26
N GLU A 102 -5.19 -19.69 7.32
CA GLU A 102 -6.01 -19.45 6.11
C GLU A 102 -5.43 -18.33 5.23
N LEU A 103 -5.03 -17.19 5.84
CA LEU A 103 -4.46 -16.07 5.10
C LEU A 103 -3.17 -16.46 4.38
N VAL A 104 -2.26 -17.16 5.05
CA VAL A 104 -0.99 -17.62 4.46
C VAL A 104 -1.24 -18.60 3.32
N GLN A 105 -2.19 -19.54 3.48
CA GLN A 105 -2.55 -20.46 2.41
C GLN A 105 -3.10 -19.73 1.18
N LEU A 106 -3.99 -18.78 1.37
CA LEU A 106 -4.56 -17.97 0.30
C LEU A 106 -3.50 -17.07 -0.37
N ALA A 107 -2.62 -16.44 0.41
CA ALA A 107 -1.55 -15.61 -0.11
C ALA A 107 -0.57 -16.40 -1.00
N LYS A 108 -0.21 -17.61 -0.61
CA LYS A 108 0.65 -18.52 -1.40
C LYS A 108 -0.01 -19.00 -2.70
N ALA A 109 -1.32 -18.95 -2.81
CA ALA A 109 -2.05 -19.32 -4.02
C ALA A 109 -2.15 -18.18 -5.05
N VAL A 110 -1.78 -16.96 -4.68
CA VAL A 110 -1.75 -15.82 -5.60
C VAL A 110 -0.59 -15.97 -6.56
N THR A 111 -0.86 -15.75 -7.86
CA THR A 111 0.13 -15.84 -8.92
C THR A 111 0.29 -14.51 -9.63
N LEU A 112 1.48 -14.27 -10.18
CA LEU A 112 1.75 -13.10 -11.02
C LEU A 112 1.09 -13.27 -12.39
N ASN A 113 0.57 -12.18 -12.98
CA ASN A 113 0.06 -12.18 -14.34
C ASN A 113 1.22 -11.96 -15.35
N TYR A 114 2.22 -12.80 -15.25
CA TYR A 114 3.38 -12.85 -16.13
C TYR A 114 3.65 -14.31 -16.56
N PRO A 115 4.02 -14.57 -17.82
CA PRO A 115 4.22 -13.60 -18.93
C PRO A 115 2.92 -13.09 -19.59
N ASN A 116 1.78 -13.65 -19.26
CA ASN A 116 0.49 -13.31 -19.85
C ASN A 116 -0.36 -12.47 -18.91
N ILE A 117 -0.61 -11.21 -19.26
CA ILE A 117 -1.39 -10.26 -18.45
C ILE A 117 -2.83 -10.72 -18.17
N ARG A 118 -3.36 -11.68 -18.95
CA ARG A 118 -4.71 -12.21 -18.77
C ARG A 118 -4.77 -13.42 -17.83
N GLU A 119 -3.62 -13.90 -17.41
CA GLU A 119 -3.49 -15.05 -16.51
C GLU A 119 -2.84 -14.57 -15.21
N GLY A 120 -3.20 -15.22 -14.08
CA GLY A 120 -2.73 -14.79 -12.76
C GLY A 120 -3.61 -13.74 -12.10
N HIS A 121 -3.15 -13.18 -10.99
CA HIS A 121 -3.96 -12.40 -10.07
C HIS A 121 -3.47 -10.96 -9.89
N ILE A 122 -2.17 -10.73 -9.89
CA ILE A 122 -1.56 -9.43 -9.60
C ILE A 122 -0.55 -9.01 -10.65
N GLY A 123 -0.45 -7.70 -10.86
CA GLY A 123 0.46 -7.04 -11.79
C GLY A 123 1.81 -6.64 -11.18
N PRO A 124 2.66 -5.93 -11.95
CA PRO A 124 3.91 -5.36 -11.44
C PRO A 124 3.67 -4.12 -10.59
N LEU A 125 4.71 -3.70 -9.88
CA LEU A 125 4.76 -2.36 -9.30
C LEU A 125 4.79 -1.32 -10.42
N ILE A 126 3.99 -0.24 -10.28
CA ILE A 126 3.93 0.87 -11.26
C ILE A 126 5.14 1.80 -11.12
N PHE A 127 5.77 1.81 -9.94
CA PHE A 127 6.84 2.74 -9.59
C PHE A 127 8.02 1.98 -8.98
N ASP A 128 9.14 1.93 -9.69
CA ASP A 128 10.30 1.12 -9.30
C ASP A 128 10.85 1.44 -7.91
N LYS A 129 10.81 2.71 -7.50
CA LYS A 129 11.25 3.11 -6.13
C LYS A 129 10.39 2.50 -5.02
N GLN A 130 9.16 2.08 -5.33
CA GLN A 130 8.33 1.40 -4.34
C GLN A 130 8.91 0.05 -3.94
N ALA A 131 9.60 -0.64 -4.85
CA ALA A 131 10.30 -1.88 -4.53
C ALA A 131 11.36 -1.69 -3.43
N ASP A 132 12.13 -0.59 -3.50
CA ASP A 132 13.16 -0.27 -2.50
C ASP A 132 12.54 0.01 -1.12
N ILE A 133 11.38 0.68 -1.10
CA ILE A 133 10.62 0.97 0.13
C ILE A 133 10.11 -0.34 0.74
N ILE A 134 9.46 -1.19 -0.07
CA ILE A 134 8.95 -2.50 0.37
C ILE A 134 10.08 -3.36 0.94
N GLU A 135 11.21 -3.45 0.23
CA GLU A 135 12.36 -4.23 0.68
C GLU A 135 12.92 -3.70 2.01
N SER A 136 13.04 -2.37 2.15
CA SER A 136 13.46 -1.72 3.38
C SER A 136 12.53 -2.05 4.56
N HIS A 137 11.22 -1.98 4.36
CA HIS A 137 10.23 -2.31 5.38
C HIS A 137 10.28 -3.78 5.80
N ILE A 138 10.42 -4.70 4.84
CA ILE A 138 10.55 -6.14 5.11
C ILE A 138 11.84 -6.43 5.89
N ASN A 139 12.95 -5.79 5.53
CA ASN A 139 14.23 -5.98 6.22
C ASN A 139 14.20 -5.41 7.65
N ASP A 140 13.64 -4.21 7.84
CA ASP A 140 13.41 -3.63 9.19
C ASP A 140 12.58 -4.58 10.07
N ALA A 141 11.50 -5.15 9.52
CA ALA A 141 10.67 -6.09 10.25
C ALA A 141 11.43 -7.35 10.64
N LYS A 142 12.21 -7.95 9.72
CA LYS A 142 13.06 -9.12 10.00
C LYS A 142 14.11 -8.83 11.08
N GLU A 143 14.80 -7.70 11.00
CA GLU A 143 15.81 -7.29 11.97
C GLU A 143 15.21 -7.11 13.38
N LYS A 144 13.94 -6.72 13.46
CA LYS A 144 13.20 -6.55 14.71
C LYS A 144 12.48 -7.81 15.17
N GLY A 145 12.69 -8.95 14.50
CA GLY A 145 12.19 -10.26 14.94
C GLY A 145 10.82 -10.65 14.39
N ALA A 146 10.32 -9.97 13.37
CA ALA A 146 9.11 -10.39 12.67
C ALA A 146 9.35 -11.66 11.85
N GLU A 147 8.27 -12.43 11.65
CA GLU A 147 8.25 -13.67 10.88
C GLU A 147 7.64 -13.46 9.49
N ILE A 148 8.37 -13.76 8.44
CA ILE A 148 7.83 -13.74 7.07
C ILE A 148 7.15 -15.08 6.79
N LEU A 149 5.82 -15.07 6.73
CA LEU A 149 4.99 -16.26 6.57
C LEU A 149 4.70 -16.59 5.09
N SER A 150 4.72 -15.57 4.24
CA SER A 150 4.55 -15.68 2.78
C SER A 150 5.20 -14.49 2.09
N GLY A 151 5.63 -14.65 0.83
CA GLY A 151 6.24 -13.58 0.04
C GLY A 151 7.59 -13.12 0.59
N GLY A 152 7.78 -11.83 0.73
CA GLY A 152 8.95 -11.24 1.39
C GLY A 152 10.15 -10.99 0.49
N SER A 153 9.98 -10.99 -0.83
CA SER A 153 11.04 -10.70 -1.80
C SER A 153 10.52 -9.94 -3.01
N ILE A 154 11.40 -9.15 -3.59
CA ILE A 154 11.18 -8.49 -4.87
C ILE A 154 11.63 -9.42 -5.99
N GLU A 155 10.78 -9.59 -7.01
CA GLU A 155 11.07 -10.35 -8.21
C GLU A 155 11.21 -9.43 -9.42
N ASN A 156 11.96 -9.88 -10.44
CA ASN A 156 12.16 -9.12 -11.68
C ASN A 156 11.69 -9.97 -12.85
N HIS A 157 10.62 -9.53 -13.53
CA HIS A 157 10.08 -10.20 -14.71
C HIS A 157 9.70 -9.16 -15.78
N GLY A 158 10.08 -9.44 -17.04
CA GLY A 158 9.73 -8.58 -18.16
C GLY A 158 10.20 -7.13 -18.06
N GLY A 159 11.27 -6.87 -17.28
CA GLY A 159 11.78 -5.52 -17.04
C GLY A 159 11.05 -4.73 -15.94
N GLY A 160 10.04 -5.33 -15.29
CA GLY A 160 9.31 -4.74 -14.16
C GLY A 160 9.66 -5.38 -12.81
N LYS A 161 9.36 -4.68 -11.73
CA LYS A 161 9.46 -5.15 -10.35
C LYS A 161 8.12 -5.76 -9.91
N TRP A 162 8.19 -6.89 -9.23
CA TRP A 162 7.03 -7.67 -8.80
C TRP A 162 7.18 -8.08 -7.35
N VAL A 163 6.05 -8.17 -6.64
CA VAL A 163 6.00 -8.63 -5.25
C VAL A 163 4.80 -9.56 -5.08
N LEU A 164 5.04 -10.78 -4.66
CA LEU A 164 3.96 -11.66 -4.21
C LEU A 164 3.40 -11.19 -2.88
N PRO A 165 2.13 -11.47 -2.55
CA PRO A 165 1.54 -11.07 -1.28
C PRO A 165 2.42 -11.48 -0.11
N THR A 166 2.84 -10.48 0.67
CA THR A 166 3.73 -10.68 1.81
C THR A 166 2.91 -10.66 3.09
N VAL A 167 2.91 -11.78 3.80
CA VAL A 167 2.28 -11.92 5.12
C VAL A 167 3.39 -11.93 6.18
N ILE A 168 3.33 -10.98 7.09
CA ILE A 168 4.31 -10.81 8.17
C ILE A 168 3.60 -10.99 9.50
N GLY A 169 4.08 -11.94 10.30
CA GLY A 169 3.60 -12.18 11.65
C GLY A 169 4.58 -11.67 12.71
N ASN A 170 4.14 -11.70 13.97
CA ASN A 170 4.94 -11.26 15.10
C ASN A 170 5.47 -9.81 14.94
N VAL A 171 4.58 -8.90 14.52
CA VAL A 171 4.89 -7.49 14.28
C VAL A 171 4.47 -6.61 15.45
N ASP A 172 5.17 -5.49 15.63
CA ASP A 172 4.80 -4.44 16.57
C ASP A 172 4.99 -3.04 15.95
N HIS A 173 4.50 -2.01 16.65
CA HIS A 173 4.52 -0.63 16.16
C HIS A 173 5.92 0.05 16.16
N SER A 174 6.99 -0.65 16.52
CA SER A 174 8.37 -0.18 16.29
C SER A 174 8.86 -0.45 14.88
N MET A 175 8.15 -1.30 14.13
CA MET A 175 8.49 -1.73 12.77
C MET A 175 7.92 -0.79 11.71
N LEU A 176 8.69 -0.53 10.66
CA LEU A 176 8.25 0.35 9.56
C LEU A 176 6.97 -0.17 8.88
N VAL A 177 6.86 -1.48 8.68
CA VAL A 177 5.65 -2.12 8.11
C VAL A 177 4.37 -1.85 8.89
N MET A 178 4.46 -1.39 10.13
CA MET A 178 3.29 -1.06 10.95
C MET A 178 2.99 0.44 10.98
N MET A 179 3.92 1.28 10.55
CA MET A 179 3.84 2.75 10.70
C MET A 179 3.85 3.51 9.39
N GLU A 180 4.58 3.02 8.39
CA GLU A 180 4.78 3.71 7.11
C GLU A 180 3.96 3.02 6.00
N GLU A 181 3.43 3.82 5.07
CA GLU A 181 2.76 3.32 3.87
C GLU A 181 3.70 2.44 3.05
N THR A 182 3.21 1.28 2.62
CA THR A 182 4.01 0.27 1.89
C THR A 182 3.61 0.16 0.44
#